data_b9c6080b067cecde02d688c523d1aa63
#
_entry.id   b9c6080b067cecde02d688c523d1aa63
#
_cell.length_a   1.000
_cell.length_b   1.000
_cell.length_c   1.000
_cell.angle_alpha   90.00
_cell.angle_beta   90.00
_cell.angle_gamma   90.00
#
_symmetry.space_group_name_H-M   'P 1'
#
loop_
_entity.id
_entity.type
_entity.pdbx_description
1 polymer ?
#
loop_
_entity_poly.entity_id
_entity_poly.type
_entity_poly.pdbx_seq_one_letter_code
_entity_poly.pdbx_strand_id
1 'polypeptide(L)'
;GSSDFLAVAVREVKEETGVEKPFPQSGAILSLDVLPVPAHEKHGKSVECHKHYNVTYGLIVNPKEKLRIKPDENSAVQWIPVENLKEMVKEQHMLPIYEKLIARMRKQKQMQTEVMAQIAAPLLTWYPSHARDLPWRRTKEPYRIWLSEVMLQQTRVEAVKGYYQRFLENFPDVQSLAAATQDQVNKCWEGLGYYTRAANLRKAAQVICTEHRGVFPDTYAAVRRLPGVGEYTAGAVCSICYEQPTPAVDGNVLRVIARVTDCFCEIDRPAMKQAVTEGLRAVYAEGNCGMLTQSLMELGATVCLPNGQLLCSACPLAAFCMGRKNQDVLRLPQRTTKKKRRTEQYTVFLMRCEGKYAVQKRQEKGLLHGLWEFPNVPGIHTAEEAIQMAASWGTAPKDLVRTAEKKHIFTHVEWELFGVYLDCGRAAEPFVWKSPEEIAAEISLPTAFRQFALDLP
;
A
#
# COMPACT_ATOMS: atom_id res chain seq x y z
N GLY A 1 -26.06 -16.40 18.50
CA GLY A 1 -26.12 -15.08 17.93
C GLY A 1 -24.77 -14.39 17.98
N SER A 2 -24.43 -13.62 16.96
CA SER A 2 -23.20 -12.84 16.94
C SER A 2 -23.27 -11.76 18.02
N SER A 3 -22.22 -11.63 18.83
CA SER A 3 -22.07 -10.54 19.80
C SER A 3 -21.64 -9.22 19.16
N ASP A 4 -21.33 -9.20 17.85
CA ASP A 4 -20.93 -8.00 17.10
C ASP A 4 -22.11 -7.45 16.29
N PHE A 5 -22.85 -6.52 16.89
CA PHE A 5 -24.00 -5.85 16.28
C PHE A 5 -23.62 -5.06 15.01
N LEU A 6 -22.40 -4.52 14.94
CA LEU A 6 -21.94 -3.81 13.74
C LEU A 6 -21.80 -4.76 12.55
N ALA A 7 -21.20 -5.94 12.78
CA ALA A 7 -21.06 -6.95 11.74
C ALA A 7 -22.43 -7.44 11.26
N VAL A 8 -23.42 -7.56 12.16
CA VAL A 8 -24.81 -7.89 11.81
C VAL A 8 -25.41 -6.80 10.94
N ALA A 9 -25.35 -5.53 11.33
CA ALA A 9 -25.91 -4.42 10.55
C ALA A 9 -25.31 -4.33 9.14
N VAL A 10 -23.99 -4.53 8.99
CA VAL A 10 -23.31 -4.56 7.69
C VAL A 10 -23.81 -5.73 6.82
N ARG A 11 -24.06 -6.89 7.43
CA ARG A 11 -24.57 -8.07 6.72
C ARG A 11 -26.01 -7.85 6.24
N GLU A 12 -26.88 -7.36 7.12
CA GLU A 12 -28.30 -7.12 6.79
C GLU A 12 -28.45 -6.11 5.65
N VAL A 13 -27.71 -4.99 5.67
CA VAL A 13 -27.75 -4.03 4.55
C VAL A 13 -27.34 -4.70 3.23
N LYS A 14 -26.34 -5.60 3.22
CA LYS A 14 -25.96 -6.33 2.01
C LYS A 14 -27.08 -7.26 1.52
N GLU A 15 -27.67 -7.99 2.44
CA GLU A 15 -28.72 -8.98 2.13
C GLU A 15 -29.99 -8.30 1.66
N GLU A 16 -30.42 -7.23 2.32
CA GLU A 16 -31.69 -6.56 2.05
C GLU A 16 -31.64 -5.58 0.86
N THR A 17 -30.49 -4.95 0.60
CA THR A 17 -30.39 -3.90 -0.42
C THR A 17 -29.54 -4.26 -1.61
N GLY A 18 -28.79 -5.37 -1.54
CA GLY A 18 -27.85 -5.78 -2.57
C GLY A 18 -26.60 -4.93 -2.66
N VAL A 19 -26.39 -3.97 -1.77
CA VAL A 19 -25.16 -3.19 -1.67
C VAL A 19 -23.99 -4.11 -1.30
N GLU A 20 -22.97 -4.16 -2.13
CA GLU A 20 -21.87 -5.11 -1.94
C GLU A 20 -20.87 -4.67 -0.86
N LYS A 21 -20.63 -3.38 -0.75
CA LYS A 21 -19.54 -2.83 0.04
C LYS A 21 -19.95 -1.68 0.95
N PRO A 22 -20.95 -1.87 1.85
CA PRO A 22 -21.25 -0.87 2.89
C PRO A 22 -20.10 -0.87 3.91
N PHE A 23 -19.75 0.31 4.45
CA PHE A 23 -18.78 0.41 5.53
C PHE A 23 -19.27 1.40 6.59
N PRO A 24 -18.96 1.10 7.86
CA PRO A 24 -19.40 1.95 8.95
C PRO A 24 -18.75 3.33 8.89
N GLN A 25 -19.53 4.36 9.15
CA GLN A 25 -18.99 5.70 9.36
C GLN A 25 -18.13 5.76 10.63
N SER A 26 -18.54 5.00 11.66
CA SER A 26 -17.86 4.83 12.94
C SER A 26 -18.20 3.46 13.54
N GLY A 27 -17.40 2.96 14.47
CA GLY A 27 -17.70 1.75 15.25
C GLY A 27 -18.77 1.94 16.32
N ALA A 28 -19.12 3.20 16.64
CA ALA A 28 -20.10 3.50 17.67
C ALA A 28 -21.54 3.29 17.20
N ILE A 29 -22.38 2.86 18.13
CA ILE A 29 -23.83 2.81 17.92
C ILE A 29 -24.34 4.22 17.65
N LEU A 30 -25.02 4.42 16.52
CA LEU A 30 -25.61 5.69 16.15
C LEU A 30 -26.87 5.98 16.98
N SER A 31 -27.70 4.97 17.18
CA SER A 31 -28.91 5.06 18.00
C SER A 31 -29.32 3.69 18.55
N LEU A 32 -29.92 3.74 19.73
CA LEU A 32 -30.69 2.65 20.30
C LEU A 32 -32.15 3.14 20.43
N ASP A 33 -33.08 2.45 19.77
CA ASP A 33 -34.46 2.81 19.70
C ASP A 33 -35.34 1.64 20.12
N VAL A 34 -36.48 1.93 20.74
CA VAL A 34 -37.52 0.96 21.06
C VAL A 34 -38.71 1.23 20.11
N LEU A 35 -38.87 0.34 19.14
CA LEU A 35 -39.86 0.47 18.08
C LEU A 35 -41.07 -0.40 18.42
N PRO A 36 -42.28 0.16 18.48
CA PRO A 36 -43.52 -0.61 18.62
C PRO A 36 -43.79 -1.31 17.28
N VAL A 37 -44.01 -2.61 17.32
CA VAL A 37 -44.45 -3.42 16.18
C VAL A 37 -45.91 -3.75 16.39
N PRO A 38 -46.84 -3.27 15.54
CA PRO A 38 -48.24 -3.64 15.60
C PRO A 38 -48.45 -5.13 15.39
N ALA A 39 -49.60 -5.65 15.89
CA ALA A 39 -49.96 -7.01 15.59
C ALA A 39 -50.04 -7.25 14.08
N HIS A 40 -49.44 -8.35 13.62
CA HIS A 40 -49.35 -8.66 12.20
C HIS A 40 -49.34 -10.20 11.99
N GLU A 41 -49.58 -10.61 10.78
CA GLU A 41 -49.46 -12.02 10.38
C GLU A 41 -48.09 -12.28 9.76
N LYS A 42 -47.40 -13.34 10.21
CA LYS A 42 -46.11 -13.76 9.65
C LYS A 42 -46.15 -15.28 9.40
N HIS A 43 -45.95 -15.69 8.15
CA HIS A 43 -46.02 -17.10 7.72
C HIS A 43 -47.29 -17.84 8.17
N GLY A 44 -48.47 -17.16 8.08
CA GLY A 44 -49.75 -17.72 8.48
C GLY A 44 -49.97 -17.85 9.98
N LYS A 45 -49.12 -17.23 10.81
CA LYS A 45 -49.28 -17.15 12.26
C LYS A 45 -49.49 -15.71 12.70
N SER A 46 -50.49 -15.49 13.56
CA SER A 46 -50.71 -14.18 14.21
C SER A 46 -49.59 -13.90 15.19
N VAL A 47 -48.97 -12.74 15.06
CA VAL A 47 -47.97 -12.21 15.98
C VAL A 47 -48.60 -11.00 16.72
N GLU A 48 -48.64 -11.07 18.02
CA GLU A 48 -49.20 -10.01 18.84
C GLU A 48 -48.28 -8.74 18.80
N CYS A 49 -48.83 -7.58 19.21
CA CYS A 49 -48.08 -6.38 19.32
C CYS A 49 -46.91 -6.55 20.30
N HIS A 50 -45.73 -6.11 19.89
CA HIS A 50 -44.51 -6.25 20.69
C HIS A 50 -43.56 -5.07 20.43
N LYS A 51 -42.41 -5.05 21.13
CA LYS A 51 -41.42 -4.00 20.98
C LYS A 51 -40.13 -4.60 20.43
N HIS A 52 -39.56 -3.94 19.40
CA HIS A 52 -38.21 -4.21 18.93
C HIS A 52 -37.21 -3.23 19.56
N TYR A 53 -36.09 -3.77 20.04
CA TYR A 53 -34.92 -2.98 20.41
C TYR A 53 -34.03 -2.87 19.18
N ASN A 54 -33.98 -1.68 18.58
CA ASN A 54 -33.27 -1.45 17.33
C ASN A 54 -31.93 -0.77 17.60
N VAL A 55 -30.83 -1.42 17.19
CA VAL A 55 -29.48 -0.88 17.29
C VAL A 55 -29.05 -0.41 15.89
N THR A 56 -28.89 0.89 15.72
CA THR A 56 -28.61 1.49 14.41
C THR A 56 -27.18 1.96 14.31
N TYR A 57 -26.56 1.68 13.16
CA TYR A 57 -25.25 2.17 12.74
C TYR A 57 -25.36 3.04 11.50
N GLY A 58 -24.52 4.06 11.38
CA GLY A 58 -24.36 4.83 10.15
C GLY A 58 -23.41 4.12 9.20
N LEU A 59 -23.87 3.82 7.99
CA LEU A 59 -23.07 3.18 6.95
C LEU A 59 -22.87 4.13 5.77
N ILE A 60 -21.68 4.09 5.18
CA ILE A 60 -21.34 4.79 3.95
C ILE A 60 -21.32 3.79 2.81
N VAL A 61 -21.96 4.13 1.71
CA VAL A 61 -22.09 3.29 0.52
C VAL A 61 -21.85 4.11 -0.75
N ASN A 62 -21.52 3.42 -1.84
CA ASN A 62 -21.41 4.07 -3.13
C ASN A 62 -22.80 4.23 -3.76
N PRO A 63 -23.31 5.46 -4.00
CA PRO A 63 -24.66 5.67 -4.55
C PRO A 63 -24.84 5.16 -5.98
N LYS A 64 -23.75 4.77 -6.66
CA LYS A 64 -23.78 4.17 -8.00
C LYS A 64 -23.95 2.64 -7.97
N GLU A 65 -23.91 2.02 -6.78
CA GLU A 65 -24.19 0.58 -6.68
C GLU A 65 -25.65 0.30 -7.01
N LYS A 66 -25.89 -0.78 -7.76
CA LYS A 66 -27.24 -1.22 -8.12
C LYS A 66 -27.91 -1.85 -6.89
N LEU A 67 -29.03 -1.26 -6.49
CA LEU A 67 -29.85 -1.85 -5.45
C LEU A 67 -30.60 -3.08 -5.97
N ARG A 68 -30.81 -4.06 -5.11
CA ARG A 68 -31.59 -5.27 -5.39
C ARG A 68 -32.62 -5.46 -4.28
N ILE A 69 -33.83 -5.78 -4.68
CA ILE A 69 -34.92 -6.10 -3.77
C ILE A 69 -34.72 -7.53 -3.26
N LYS A 70 -34.93 -7.76 -1.97
CA LYS A 70 -35.11 -9.08 -1.38
C LYS A 70 -36.64 -9.30 -1.25
N PRO A 71 -37.26 -10.10 -2.17
CA PRO A 71 -38.72 -10.13 -2.32
C PRO A 71 -39.48 -10.64 -1.09
N ASP A 72 -38.84 -11.44 -0.25
CA ASP A 72 -39.39 -11.97 0.99
C ASP A 72 -39.34 -10.98 2.19
N GLU A 73 -38.58 -9.87 2.07
CA GLU A 73 -38.44 -8.88 3.13
C GLU A 73 -38.84 -7.47 2.70
N ASN A 74 -38.61 -7.10 1.43
CA ASN A 74 -38.78 -5.74 0.94
C ASN A 74 -39.64 -5.67 -0.32
N SER A 75 -40.60 -4.74 -0.35
CA SER A 75 -41.40 -4.46 -1.56
C SER A 75 -40.70 -3.51 -2.54
N ALA A 76 -39.81 -2.65 -2.06
CA ALA A 76 -39.00 -1.73 -2.85
C ALA A 76 -37.74 -1.30 -2.13
N VAL A 77 -36.68 -1.02 -2.88
CA VAL A 77 -35.41 -0.44 -2.38
C VAL A 77 -35.00 0.68 -3.33
N GLN A 78 -34.77 1.88 -2.79
CA GLN A 78 -34.34 3.04 -3.57
C GLN A 78 -33.50 4.02 -2.76
N TRP A 79 -32.71 4.82 -3.45
CA TRP A 79 -32.04 5.98 -2.84
C TRP A 79 -33.04 7.12 -2.65
N ILE A 80 -33.11 7.67 -1.46
CA ILE A 80 -33.96 8.81 -1.13
C ILE A 80 -33.07 10.00 -0.78
N PRO A 81 -33.16 11.13 -1.51
CA PRO A 81 -32.53 12.37 -1.08
C PRO A 81 -33.05 12.78 0.30
N VAL A 82 -32.15 13.24 1.19
CA VAL A 82 -32.53 13.59 2.57
C VAL A 82 -33.60 14.67 2.61
N GLU A 83 -33.57 15.62 1.68
CA GLU A 83 -34.56 16.67 1.51
C GLU A 83 -35.96 16.15 1.17
N ASN A 84 -36.04 15.01 0.49
CA ASN A 84 -37.33 14.41 0.08
C ASN A 84 -37.85 13.36 1.08
N LEU A 85 -37.15 13.18 2.21
CA LEU A 85 -37.48 12.13 3.18
C LEU A 85 -38.95 12.18 3.65
N LYS A 86 -39.47 13.40 3.96
CA LYS A 86 -40.83 13.58 4.47
C LYS A 86 -41.90 13.21 3.45
N GLU A 87 -41.63 13.39 2.17
CA GLU A 87 -42.59 13.13 1.10
C GLU A 87 -42.59 11.65 0.69
N MET A 88 -41.40 11.00 0.78
CA MET A 88 -41.22 9.64 0.27
C MET A 88 -41.43 8.53 1.31
N VAL A 89 -41.25 8.84 2.60
CA VAL A 89 -41.47 7.88 3.69
C VAL A 89 -42.94 7.78 4.04
N LYS A 90 -43.52 6.59 3.81
CA LYS A 90 -44.96 6.35 4.12
C LYS A 90 -45.21 6.14 5.61
N GLU A 91 -44.23 5.65 6.33
CA GLU A 91 -44.30 5.33 7.76
C GLU A 91 -44.04 6.58 8.61
N GLN A 92 -45.09 7.39 8.78
CA GLN A 92 -44.96 8.70 9.44
C GLN A 92 -44.41 8.62 10.87
N HIS A 93 -44.61 7.52 11.59
CA HIS A 93 -44.08 7.31 12.94
C HIS A 93 -42.55 7.10 12.93
N MET A 94 -41.94 6.70 11.80
CA MET A 94 -40.51 6.53 11.63
C MET A 94 -39.77 7.85 11.28
N LEU A 95 -40.47 8.87 10.79
CA LEU A 95 -39.84 10.14 10.38
C LEU A 95 -38.98 10.78 11.47
N PRO A 96 -39.45 10.91 12.73
CA PRO A 96 -38.66 11.50 13.80
C PRO A 96 -37.39 10.70 14.09
N ILE A 97 -37.43 9.38 13.87
CA ILE A 97 -36.28 8.50 14.06
C ILE A 97 -35.26 8.72 12.94
N TYR A 98 -35.69 8.76 11.68
CA TYR A 98 -34.81 9.04 10.54
C TYR A 98 -34.19 10.43 10.63
N GLU A 99 -34.97 11.48 11.00
CA GLU A 99 -34.44 12.83 11.22
C GLU A 99 -33.39 12.87 12.33
N LYS A 100 -33.61 12.15 13.43
CA LYS A 100 -32.65 12.01 14.52
C LYS A 100 -31.36 11.30 14.04
N LEU A 101 -31.50 10.22 13.29
CA LEU A 101 -30.35 9.46 12.76
C LEU A 101 -29.51 10.32 11.81
N ILE A 102 -30.15 11.03 10.89
CA ILE A 102 -29.50 11.94 9.95
C ILE A 102 -28.75 13.07 10.69
N ALA A 103 -29.40 13.66 11.68
CA ALA A 103 -28.79 14.72 12.50
C ALA A 103 -27.53 14.19 13.23
N ARG A 104 -27.59 12.98 13.78
CA ARG A 104 -26.45 12.34 14.46
C ARG A 104 -25.31 12.01 13.48
N MET A 105 -25.61 11.51 12.29
CA MET A 105 -24.61 11.25 11.25
C MET A 105 -23.92 12.55 10.80
N ARG A 106 -24.68 13.62 10.60
CA ARG A 106 -24.13 14.94 10.26
C ARG A 106 -23.24 15.49 11.37
N LYS A 107 -23.68 15.40 12.63
CA LYS A 107 -22.87 15.80 13.79
C LYS A 107 -21.57 15.00 13.88
N GLN A 108 -21.61 13.69 13.66
CA GLN A 108 -20.42 12.86 13.66
C GLN A 108 -19.44 13.26 12.57
N LYS A 109 -19.92 13.51 11.33
CA LYS A 109 -19.09 14.01 10.23
C LYS A 109 -18.47 15.36 10.55
N GLN A 110 -19.25 16.27 11.16
CA GLN A 110 -18.75 17.57 11.61
C GLN A 110 -17.63 17.41 12.65
N MET A 111 -17.81 16.56 13.67
CA MET A 111 -16.78 16.27 14.67
C MET A 111 -15.49 15.72 14.03
N GLN A 112 -15.59 14.83 13.04
CA GLN A 112 -14.43 14.33 12.30
C GLN A 112 -13.69 15.47 11.59
N THR A 113 -14.40 16.40 10.98
CA THR A 113 -13.82 17.59 10.31
C THR A 113 -13.16 18.52 11.32
N GLU A 114 -13.78 18.78 12.46
CA GLU A 114 -13.23 19.61 13.53
C GLU A 114 -11.96 19.02 14.14
N VAL A 115 -11.93 17.71 14.34
CA VAL A 115 -10.74 16.99 14.79
C VAL A 115 -9.62 17.09 13.78
N MET A 116 -9.92 16.92 12.49
CA MET A 116 -8.93 17.11 11.42
C MET A 116 -8.31 18.50 11.43
N ALA A 117 -9.11 19.55 11.66
CA ALA A 117 -8.61 20.93 11.70
C ALA A 117 -7.63 21.19 12.87
N GLN A 118 -7.71 20.38 13.94
CA GLN A 118 -6.88 20.57 15.15
C GLN A 118 -5.52 19.85 15.10
N ILE A 119 -5.26 18.97 14.13
CA ILE A 119 -4.04 18.12 14.16
C ILE A 119 -2.75 18.89 13.91
N ALA A 120 -2.76 19.98 13.16
CA ALA A 120 -1.55 20.64 12.69
C ALA A 120 -0.72 21.23 13.85
N ALA A 121 -1.31 22.06 14.70
CA ALA A 121 -0.57 22.76 15.76
C ALA A 121 0.13 21.81 16.75
N PRO A 122 -0.50 20.75 17.31
CA PRO A 122 0.19 19.81 18.18
C PRO A 122 1.31 19.03 17.48
N LEU A 123 1.12 18.68 16.21
CA LEU A 123 2.15 17.97 15.41
C LEU A 123 3.37 18.86 15.15
N LEU A 124 3.16 20.10 14.77
CA LEU A 124 4.23 21.06 14.50
C LEU A 124 5.02 21.38 15.77
N THR A 125 4.37 21.43 16.92
CA THR A 125 5.03 21.61 18.22
C THR A 125 5.82 20.37 18.64
N TRP A 126 5.28 19.18 18.42
CA TRP A 126 5.87 17.91 18.83
C TRP A 126 7.06 17.50 17.97
N TYR A 127 6.98 17.68 16.65
CA TYR A 127 7.93 17.12 15.69
C TYR A 127 9.39 17.54 15.90
N PRO A 128 9.75 18.81 16.15
CA PRO A 128 11.14 19.23 16.28
C PRO A 128 11.93 18.48 17.36
N SER A 129 11.27 18.09 18.46
CA SER A 129 11.91 17.38 19.58
C SER A 129 11.83 15.85 19.49
N HIS A 130 11.07 15.31 18.54
CA HIS A 130 10.81 13.87 18.44
C HIS A 130 11.20 13.27 17.08
N ALA A 131 11.61 14.11 16.13
CA ALA A 131 12.03 13.66 14.81
C ALA A 131 13.29 12.81 14.89
N ARG A 132 13.27 11.60 14.30
CA ARG A 132 14.47 10.79 14.13
C ARG A 132 15.45 11.52 13.21
N ASP A 133 16.74 11.48 13.56
CA ASP A 133 17.79 12.00 12.71
C ASP A 133 18.02 11.06 11.51
N LEU A 134 17.52 11.45 10.36
CA LEU A 134 17.61 10.69 9.12
C LEU A 134 18.32 11.52 8.05
N PRO A 135 19.22 10.93 7.23
CA PRO A 135 20.03 11.69 6.26
C PRO A 135 19.20 12.58 5.33
N TRP A 136 18.06 12.10 4.86
CA TRP A 136 17.16 12.85 3.98
C TRP A 136 16.32 13.93 4.67
N ARG A 137 16.35 14.03 6.00
CA ARG A 137 15.71 15.11 6.77
C ARG A 137 16.60 16.31 7.02
N ARG A 138 17.90 16.17 6.70
CA ARG A 138 18.90 17.25 6.85
C ARG A 138 18.96 18.17 5.63
N THR A 139 18.10 17.97 4.65
CA THR A 139 18.10 18.70 3.38
C THR A 139 16.70 18.96 2.88
N LYS A 140 16.52 20.00 2.07
CA LYS A 140 15.32 20.26 1.27
C LYS A 140 15.60 20.13 -0.24
N GLU A 141 16.74 19.57 -0.62
CA GLU A 141 17.15 19.40 -2.00
C GLU A 141 16.24 18.33 -2.67
N PRO A 142 15.53 18.68 -3.77
CA PRO A 142 14.45 17.85 -4.32
C PRO A 142 14.89 16.48 -4.81
N TYR A 143 16.07 16.38 -5.44
CA TYR A 143 16.62 15.10 -5.90
C TYR A 143 16.82 14.13 -4.72
N ARG A 144 17.36 14.63 -3.61
CA ARG A 144 17.65 13.85 -2.40
C ARG A 144 16.37 13.42 -1.68
N ILE A 145 15.39 14.30 -1.58
CA ILE A 145 14.08 13.98 -1.01
C ILE A 145 13.36 12.97 -1.88
N TRP A 146 13.27 13.21 -3.19
CA TRP A 146 12.64 12.28 -4.13
C TRP A 146 13.27 10.88 -4.07
N LEU A 147 14.60 10.78 -4.06
CA LEU A 147 15.33 9.51 -3.93
C LEU A 147 14.93 8.77 -2.65
N SER A 148 14.94 9.45 -1.51
CA SER A 148 14.56 8.83 -0.23
C SER A 148 13.11 8.35 -0.23
N GLU A 149 12.18 9.16 -0.76
CA GLU A 149 10.76 8.81 -0.82
C GLU A 149 10.51 7.59 -1.70
N VAL A 150 11.24 7.45 -2.81
CA VAL A 150 11.15 6.26 -3.66
C VAL A 150 11.78 5.03 -2.99
N MET A 151 12.92 5.17 -2.31
CA MET A 151 13.57 4.07 -1.59
C MET A 151 12.73 3.55 -0.42
N LEU A 152 12.05 4.45 0.29
CA LEU A 152 11.20 4.12 1.45
C LEU A 152 9.88 3.42 1.08
N GLN A 153 9.49 3.42 -0.20
CA GLN A 153 8.31 2.67 -0.62
C GLN A 153 8.47 1.18 -0.31
N GLN A 154 7.68 0.66 0.62
CA GLN A 154 7.68 -0.74 1.07
C GLN A 154 9.04 -1.25 1.59
N THR A 155 9.94 -0.35 1.99
CA THR A 155 11.25 -0.69 2.56
C THR A 155 11.41 -0.03 3.93
N ARG A 156 11.99 -0.76 4.88
CA ARG A 156 12.22 -0.25 6.24
C ARG A 156 13.30 0.84 6.26
N VAL A 157 13.11 1.85 7.07
CA VAL A 157 14.02 3.00 7.23
C VAL A 157 15.47 2.58 7.45
N GLU A 158 15.70 1.64 8.36
CA GLU A 158 17.06 1.19 8.70
C GLU A 158 17.78 0.54 7.49
N ALA A 159 17.06 -0.19 6.66
CA ALA A 159 17.63 -0.74 5.45
C ALA A 159 17.97 0.36 4.42
N VAL A 160 17.12 1.39 4.32
CA VAL A 160 17.31 2.46 3.32
C VAL A 160 18.54 3.33 3.60
N LYS A 161 18.95 3.54 4.86
CA LYS A 161 20.08 4.43 5.21
C LYS A 161 21.36 4.13 4.41
N GLY A 162 21.80 2.88 4.41
CA GLY A 162 23.01 2.47 3.68
C GLY A 162 22.86 2.53 2.16
N TYR A 163 21.69 2.21 1.65
CA TYR A 163 21.41 2.31 0.20
C TYR A 163 21.36 3.75 -0.28
N TYR A 164 20.76 4.64 0.49
CA TYR A 164 20.66 6.05 0.17
C TYR A 164 22.04 6.71 0.07
N GLN A 165 22.93 6.45 1.04
CA GLN A 165 24.28 6.96 1.02
C GLN A 165 25.04 6.43 -0.21
N ARG A 166 25.09 5.10 -0.39
CA ARG A 166 25.79 4.48 -1.52
C ARG A 166 25.26 4.96 -2.88
N PHE A 167 23.96 5.17 -3.00
CA PHE A 167 23.34 5.65 -4.23
C PHE A 167 23.78 7.08 -4.55
N LEU A 168 23.85 7.97 -3.55
CA LEU A 168 24.32 9.34 -3.72
C LEU A 168 25.84 9.43 -3.99
N GLU A 169 26.63 8.49 -3.51
CA GLU A 169 28.05 8.38 -3.84
C GLU A 169 28.27 8.07 -5.34
N ASN A 170 27.41 7.23 -5.91
CA ASN A 170 27.47 6.85 -7.33
C ASN A 170 26.72 7.82 -8.24
N PHE A 171 25.61 8.38 -7.77
CA PHE A 171 24.74 9.29 -8.52
C PHE A 171 24.42 10.52 -7.63
N PRO A 172 25.35 11.47 -7.50
CA PRO A 172 25.20 12.62 -6.59
C PRO A 172 24.11 13.59 -7.00
N ASP A 173 23.73 13.59 -8.28
CA ASP A 173 22.76 14.50 -8.88
C ASP A 173 21.89 13.80 -9.95
N VAL A 174 20.90 14.52 -10.45
CA VAL A 174 19.97 14.01 -11.46
C VAL A 174 20.65 13.74 -12.79
N GLN A 175 21.70 14.46 -13.13
CA GLN A 175 22.47 14.35 -14.37
C GLN A 175 23.25 13.05 -14.40
N SER A 176 23.97 12.72 -13.34
CA SER A 176 24.71 11.48 -13.20
C SER A 176 23.79 10.26 -13.23
N LEU A 177 22.62 10.34 -12.60
CA LEU A 177 21.60 9.30 -12.65
C LEU A 177 21.00 9.12 -14.06
N ALA A 178 20.74 10.21 -14.77
CA ALA A 178 20.22 10.18 -16.14
C ALA A 178 21.21 9.54 -17.14
N ALA A 179 22.50 9.83 -16.96
CA ALA A 179 23.60 9.31 -17.81
C ALA A 179 23.93 7.82 -17.55
N ALA A 180 23.61 7.32 -16.35
CA ALA A 180 23.92 5.94 -15.96
C ALA A 180 23.20 4.90 -16.83
N THR A 181 23.81 3.73 -16.99
CA THR A 181 23.14 2.56 -17.58
C THR A 181 22.12 1.97 -16.59
N GLN A 182 21.13 1.24 -17.10
CA GLN A 182 20.15 0.57 -16.21
C GLN A 182 20.82 -0.46 -15.30
N ASP A 183 21.85 -1.14 -15.78
CA ASP A 183 22.57 -2.15 -15.01
C ASP A 183 23.36 -1.52 -13.85
N GLN A 184 23.98 -0.35 -14.05
CA GLN A 184 24.64 0.40 -12.97
C GLN A 184 23.63 0.81 -11.88
N VAL A 185 22.47 1.34 -12.28
CA VAL A 185 21.42 1.73 -11.33
C VAL A 185 20.88 0.51 -10.60
N ASN A 186 20.62 -0.59 -11.31
CA ASN A 186 20.16 -1.84 -10.70
C ASN A 186 21.19 -2.41 -9.71
N LYS A 187 22.50 -2.29 -10.01
CA LYS A 187 23.57 -2.75 -9.11
C LYS A 187 23.58 -1.98 -7.79
N CYS A 188 23.46 -0.65 -7.84
CA CYS A 188 23.32 0.17 -6.63
C CYS A 188 22.02 -0.11 -5.86
N TRP A 189 20.98 -0.63 -6.53
CA TRP A 189 19.67 -0.96 -5.98
C TRP A 189 19.56 -2.40 -5.47
N GLU A 190 20.56 -3.23 -5.72
CA GLU A 190 20.53 -4.68 -5.45
C GLU A 190 20.22 -4.98 -3.98
N GLY A 191 19.14 -5.72 -3.73
CA GLY A 191 18.67 -6.08 -2.39
C GLY A 191 17.50 -5.23 -1.87
N LEU A 192 17.22 -4.03 -2.43
CA LEU A 192 16.05 -3.24 -2.04
C LEU A 192 14.71 -3.79 -2.57
N GLY A 193 14.76 -4.63 -3.62
CA GLY A 193 13.56 -5.14 -4.27
C GLY A 193 12.77 -4.10 -5.07
N TYR A 194 11.67 -4.54 -5.70
CA TYR A 194 10.83 -3.65 -6.53
C TYR A 194 11.62 -2.80 -7.52
N TYR A 195 12.42 -3.45 -8.36
CA TYR A 195 13.38 -2.83 -9.30
C TYR A 195 12.73 -1.88 -10.32
N THR A 196 11.41 -1.96 -10.52
CA THR A 196 10.66 -0.97 -11.30
C THR A 196 10.82 0.45 -10.74
N ARG A 197 11.07 0.60 -9.43
CA ARG A 197 11.37 1.89 -8.80
C ARG A 197 12.71 2.44 -9.33
N ALA A 198 13.75 1.63 -9.36
CA ALA A 198 15.06 1.99 -9.89
C ALA A 198 14.99 2.37 -11.39
N ALA A 199 14.27 1.59 -12.19
CA ALA A 199 14.05 1.90 -13.60
C ALA A 199 13.30 3.21 -13.80
N ASN A 200 12.26 3.47 -13.00
CA ASN A 200 11.51 4.70 -13.06
C ASN A 200 12.31 5.92 -12.56
N LEU A 201 13.16 5.76 -11.52
CA LEU A 201 14.09 6.82 -11.10
C LEU A 201 14.99 7.26 -12.25
N ARG A 202 15.63 6.32 -12.94
CA ARG A 202 16.49 6.64 -14.08
C ARG A 202 15.71 7.31 -15.21
N LYS A 203 14.54 6.78 -15.59
CA LYS A 203 13.69 7.39 -16.62
C LYS A 203 13.23 8.80 -16.23
N ALA A 204 12.86 9.02 -14.98
CA ALA A 204 12.46 10.34 -14.50
C ALA A 204 13.65 11.31 -14.50
N ALA A 205 14.85 10.87 -14.13
CA ALA A 205 16.06 11.68 -14.24
C ALA A 205 16.34 12.09 -15.68
N GLN A 206 16.14 11.19 -16.66
CA GLN A 206 16.26 11.51 -18.08
C GLN A 206 15.23 12.57 -18.52
N VAL A 207 13.96 12.44 -18.09
CA VAL A 207 12.93 13.45 -18.36
C VAL A 207 13.30 14.81 -17.75
N ILE A 208 13.79 14.82 -16.50
CA ILE A 208 14.24 16.07 -15.86
C ILE A 208 15.38 16.73 -16.66
N CYS A 209 16.33 15.94 -17.15
CA CYS A 209 17.42 16.49 -17.97
C CYS A 209 16.95 17.01 -19.34
N THR A 210 16.05 16.30 -20.00
CA THR A 210 15.62 16.62 -21.37
C THR A 210 14.53 17.70 -21.41
N GLU A 211 13.53 17.62 -20.52
CA GLU A 211 12.36 18.50 -20.54
C GLU A 211 12.47 19.68 -19.56
N HIS A 212 13.24 19.51 -18.47
CA HIS A 212 13.41 20.50 -17.43
C HIS A 212 14.84 21.04 -17.31
N ARG A 213 15.71 20.83 -18.33
CA ARG A 213 17.10 21.34 -18.40
C ARG A 213 17.96 20.93 -17.20
N GLY A 214 17.69 19.76 -16.62
CA GLY A 214 18.41 19.24 -15.44
C GLY A 214 18.01 19.89 -14.12
N VAL A 215 16.99 20.75 -14.09
CA VAL A 215 16.43 21.36 -12.88
C VAL A 215 15.19 20.58 -12.46
N PHE A 216 15.14 20.17 -11.20
CA PHE A 216 13.99 19.43 -10.69
C PHE A 216 12.74 20.32 -10.73
N PRO A 217 11.60 19.85 -11.32
CA PRO A 217 10.40 20.66 -11.43
C PRO A 217 9.82 21.00 -10.03
N ASP A 218 9.29 22.22 -9.89
CA ASP A 218 8.84 22.80 -8.62
C ASP A 218 7.31 22.84 -8.46
N THR A 219 6.53 22.48 -9.49
CA THR A 219 5.06 22.42 -9.41
C THR A 219 4.57 20.99 -9.22
N TYR A 220 3.53 20.81 -8.41
CA TYR A 220 2.90 19.49 -8.19
C TYR A 220 2.53 18.79 -9.50
N ALA A 221 1.98 19.54 -10.46
CA ALA A 221 1.57 18.99 -11.74
C ALA A 221 2.76 18.47 -12.57
N ALA A 222 3.88 19.17 -12.58
CA ALA A 222 5.09 18.77 -13.30
C ALA A 222 5.77 17.57 -12.59
N VAL A 223 5.93 17.62 -11.27
CA VAL A 223 6.48 16.50 -10.48
C VAL A 223 5.65 15.24 -10.65
N ARG A 224 4.31 15.36 -10.67
CA ARG A 224 3.39 14.23 -10.82
C ARG A 224 3.46 13.54 -12.19
N ARG A 225 3.95 14.25 -13.24
CA ARG A 225 4.14 13.69 -14.59
C ARG A 225 5.41 12.86 -14.73
N LEU A 226 6.35 12.99 -13.81
CA LEU A 226 7.60 12.22 -13.85
C LEU A 226 7.32 10.70 -13.77
N PRO A 227 8.04 9.88 -14.54
CA PRO A 227 7.91 8.43 -14.52
C PRO A 227 8.01 7.86 -13.10
N GLY A 228 7.03 7.03 -12.71
CA GLY A 228 6.99 6.39 -11.39
C GLY A 228 6.61 7.30 -10.21
N VAL A 229 6.33 8.58 -10.45
CA VAL A 229 5.90 9.52 -9.41
C VAL A 229 4.38 9.48 -9.27
N GLY A 230 3.92 8.96 -8.13
CA GLY A 230 2.51 8.96 -7.73
C GLY A 230 2.12 10.21 -6.95
N GLU A 231 0.84 10.33 -6.60
CA GLU A 231 0.30 11.43 -5.77
C GLU A 231 1.06 11.59 -4.45
N TYR A 232 1.39 10.47 -3.80
CA TYR A 232 2.16 10.47 -2.56
C TYR A 232 3.54 11.10 -2.74
N THR A 233 4.33 10.60 -3.70
CA THR A 233 5.70 11.09 -3.93
C THR A 233 5.69 12.56 -4.37
N ALA A 234 4.77 12.95 -5.27
CA ALA A 234 4.61 14.35 -5.66
C ALA A 234 4.23 15.23 -4.48
N GLY A 235 3.28 14.76 -3.63
CA GLY A 235 2.88 15.46 -2.41
C GLY A 235 4.05 15.66 -1.44
N ALA A 236 4.85 14.61 -1.21
CA ALA A 236 6.01 14.66 -0.32
C ALA A 236 7.08 15.64 -0.84
N VAL A 237 7.49 15.52 -2.10
CA VAL A 237 8.50 16.42 -2.69
C VAL A 237 8.01 17.87 -2.66
N CYS A 238 6.78 18.14 -3.12
CA CYS A 238 6.27 19.50 -3.21
C CYS A 238 6.04 20.14 -1.83
N SER A 239 5.57 19.38 -0.84
CA SER A 239 5.40 19.92 0.51
C SER A 239 6.74 20.14 1.22
N ILE A 240 7.67 19.18 1.14
CA ILE A 240 8.95 19.24 1.87
C ILE A 240 9.93 20.22 1.24
N CYS A 241 10.05 20.23 -0.08
CA CYS A 241 11.05 21.03 -0.76
C CYS A 241 10.56 22.45 -1.08
N TYR A 242 9.27 22.59 -1.40
CA TYR A 242 8.70 23.83 -1.95
C TYR A 242 7.59 24.44 -1.08
N GLU A 243 7.34 23.89 0.11
CA GLU A 243 6.32 24.33 1.07
C GLU A 243 4.90 24.46 0.45
N GLN A 244 4.59 23.64 -0.55
CA GLN A 244 3.27 23.66 -1.16
C GLN A 244 2.25 22.88 -0.31
N PRO A 245 0.97 23.27 -0.26
CA PRO A 245 -0.08 22.59 0.50
C PRO A 245 -0.53 21.30 -0.19
N THR A 246 0.41 20.40 -0.41
CA THR A 246 0.24 19.12 -1.11
C THR A 246 0.47 17.96 -0.16
N PRO A 247 -0.58 17.41 0.48
CA PRO A 247 -0.43 16.32 1.44
C PRO A 247 0.19 15.06 0.82
N ALA A 248 1.12 14.43 1.56
CA ALA A 248 1.66 13.11 1.23
C ALA A 248 0.95 12.05 2.07
N VAL A 249 -0.01 11.34 1.47
CA VAL A 249 -0.86 10.38 2.18
C VAL A 249 -0.36 8.95 1.91
N ASP A 250 0.38 8.39 2.86
CA ASP A 250 0.82 6.99 2.89
C ASP A 250 -0.02 6.14 3.85
N GLY A 251 0.36 4.87 4.01
CA GLY A 251 -0.31 3.96 4.94
C GLY A 251 -0.18 4.37 6.42
N ASN A 252 0.86 5.12 6.80
CA ASN A 252 1.03 5.64 8.16
C ASN A 252 0.06 6.79 8.40
N VAL A 253 0.01 7.73 7.47
CA VAL A 253 -0.92 8.88 7.53
C VAL A 253 -2.36 8.41 7.55
N LEU A 254 -2.74 7.48 6.64
CA LEU A 254 -4.08 6.88 6.63
C LEU A 254 -4.45 6.24 7.95
N ARG A 255 -3.53 5.50 8.58
CA ARG A 255 -3.76 4.88 9.90
C ARG A 255 -3.94 5.93 11.00
N VAL A 256 -3.08 6.95 11.04
CA VAL A 256 -3.18 8.03 12.03
C VAL A 256 -4.52 8.72 11.90
N ILE A 257 -4.89 9.14 10.69
CA ILE A 257 -6.14 9.85 10.43
C ILE A 257 -7.36 8.97 10.74
N ALA A 258 -7.37 7.71 10.30
CA ALA A 258 -8.46 6.79 10.61
C ALA A 258 -8.69 6.66 12.13
N ARG A 259 -7.61 6.59 12.93
CA ARG A 259 -7.70 6.52 14.40
C ARG A 259 -8.11 7.84 15.03
N VAL A 260 -7.54 8.95 14.58
CA VAL A 260 -7.85 10.28 15.14
C VAL A 260 -9.30 10.67 14.89
N THR A 261 -9.84 10.34 13.70
CA THR A 261 -11.22 10.64 13.31
C THR A 261 -12.22 9.51 13.61
N ASP A 262 -11.76 8.39 14.16
CA ASP A 262 -12.58 7.19 14.40
C ASP A 262 -13.28 6.68 13.12
N CYS A 263 -12.55 6.67 12.00
CA CYS A 263 -13.10 6.28 10.71
C CYS A 263 -12.89 4.79 10.43
N PHE A 264 -13.98 4.06 10.26
CA PHE A 264 -13.99 2.62 9.94
C PHE A 264 -13.97 2.32 8.43
N CYS A 265 -13.80 3.34 7.59
CA CYS A 265 -13.60 3.11 6.16
C CYS A 265 -12.30 2.32 5.90
N GLU A 266 -12.36 1.37 4.96
CA GLU A 266 -11.17 0.62 4.56
C GLU A 266 -10.14 1.58 3.94
N ILE A 267 -8.97 1.69 4.57
CA ILE A 267 -7.93 2.66 4.16
C ILE A 267 -7.31 2.36 2.79
N ASP A 268 -7.47 1.14 2.30
CA ASP A 268 -6.95 0.71 1.00
C ASP A 268 -7.83 1.19 -0.18
N ARG A 269 -8.99 1.82 0.10
CA ARG A 269 -9.89 2.34 -0.94
C ARG A 269 -9.42 3.71 -1.47
N PRO A 270 -9.43 3.91 -2.79
CA PRO A 270 -9.08 5.20 -3.39
C PRO A 270 -9.88 6.38 -2.83
N ALA A 271 -11.20 6.21 -2.61
CA ALA A 271 -12.07 7.24 -2.07
C ALA A 271 -11.65 7.69 -0.65
N MET A 272 -11.19 6.75 0.22
CA MET A 272 -10.68 7.10 1.55
C MET A 272 -9.40 7.92 1.45
N LYS A 273 -8.47 7.52 0.58
CA LYS A 273 -7.24 8.26 0.34
C LYS A 273 -7.52 9.67 -0.17
N GLN A 274 -8.45 9.82 -1.11
CA GLN A 274 -8.88 11.12 -1.62
C GLN A 274 -9.48 11.99 -0.52
N ALA A 275 -10.42 11.46 0.28
CA ALA A 275 -11.05 12.20 1.37
C ALA A 275 -10.02 12.68 2.41
N VAL A 276 -9.06 11.83 2.78
CA VAL A 276 -7.96 12.21 3.68
C VAL A 276 -7.07 13.28 3.06
N THR A 277 -6.75 13.16 1.78
CA THR A 277 -5.93 14.16 1.07
C THR A 277 -6.62 15.53 1.03
N GLU A 278 -7.91 15.57 0.73
CA GLU A 278 -8.70 16.80 0.72
C GLU A 278 -8.82 17.42 2.11
N GLY A 279 -9.13 16.61 3.13
CA GLY A 279 -9.20 17.07 4.52
C GLY A 279 -7.86 17.62 5.04
N LEU A 280 -6.75 16.96 4.71
CA LEU A 280 -5.41 17.42 5.08
C LEU A 280 -5.02 18.70 4.35
N ARG A 281 -5.39 18.86 3.08
CA ARG A 281 -5.08 20.09 2.33
C ARG A 281 -5.62 21.34 3.02
N ALA A 282 -6.77 21.25 3.67
CA ALA A 282 -7.37 22.35 4.41
C ALA A 282 -6.58 22.77 5.68
N VAL A 283 -5.72 21.91 6.20
CA VAL A 283 -4.91 22.16 7.42
C VAL A 283 -3.43 22.41 7.13
N TYR A 284 -3.01 22.33 5.88
CA TYR A 284 -1.66 22.69 5.44
C TYR A 284 -1.54 24.21 5.37
N ALA A 285 -0.88 24.80 6.36
CA ALA A 285 -0.61 26.24 6.42
C ALA A 285 0.70 26.57 5.70
N GLU A 286 0.76 27.72 5.07
CA GLU A 286 1.95 28.25 4.42
C GLU A 286 3.15 28.30 5.38
N GLY A 287 4.34 27.92 4.88
CA GLY A 287 5.59 27.89 5.63
C GLY A 287 5.79 26.69 6.58
N ASN A 288 4.80 25.78 6.68
CA ASN A 288 4.88 24.59 7.55
C ASN A 288 4.47 23.29 6.86
N CYS A 289 4.30 23.31 5.54
CA CYS A 289 3.81 22.15 4.79
C CYS A 289 4.75 20.96 4.89
N GLY A 290 6.05 21.18 4.71
CA GLY A 290 7.06 20.13 4.81
C GLY A 290 7.15 19.53 6.22
N MET A 291 7.11 20.39 7.24
CA MET A 291 7.15 19.94 8.64
C MET A 291 5.89 19.12 8.99
N LEU A 292 4.71 19.55 8.57
CA LEU A 292 3.46 18.82 8.82
C LEU A 292 3.44 17.45 8.10
N THR A 293 3.91 17.39 6.86
CA THR A 293 4.08 16.13 6.11
C THR A 293 4.96 15.16 6.90
N GLN A 294 6.15 15.60 7.30
CA GLN A 294 7.09 14.76 8.02
C GLN A 294 6.60 14.38 9.41
N SER A 295 5.91 15.28 10.12
CA SER A 295 5.36 14.99 11.46
C SER A 295 4.27 13.92 11.45
N LEU A 296 3.37 13.91 10.45
CA LEU A 296 2.38 12.87 10.27
C LEU A 296 3.01 11.51 10.01
N MET A 297 4.03 11.46 9.13
CA MET A 297 4.79 10.24 8.84
C MET A 297 5.51 9.74 10.09
N GLU A 298 6.16 10.63 10.84
CA GLU A 298 6.90 10.28 12.05
C GLU A 298 5.99 9.77 13.16
N LEU A 299 4.86 10.44 13.41
CA LEU A 299 3.88 9.98 14.38
C LEU A 299 3.40 8.56 14.09
N GLY A 300 3.12 8.27 12.81
CA GLY A 300 2.73 6.93 12.36
C GLY A 300 3.86 5.92 12.53
N ALA A 301 5.11 6.31 12.33
CA ALA A 301 6.26 5.42 12.40
C ALA A 301 6.74 5.13 13.83
N THR A 302 6.51 6.02 14.79
CA THR A 302 7.13 5.96 16.13
C THR A 302 6.15 5.87 17.29
N VAL A 303 4.95 6.38 17.15
CA VAL A 303 3.96 6.49 18.24
C VAL A 303 2.66 5.74 17.92
N CYS A 304 2.02 6.08 16.80
CA CYS A 304 0.76 5.47 16.38
C CYS A 304 1.02 4.21 15.54
N LEU A 305 1.61 3.18 16.14
CA LEU A 305 2.10 1.99 15.46
C LEU A 305 1.00 1.10 14.87
N PRO A 306 1.27 0.32 13.80
CA PRO A 306 0.27 -0.55 13.17
C PRO A 306 -0.15 -1.73 14.06
N ASN A 307 0.80 -2.31 14.78
CA ASN A 307 0.62 -3.49 15.63
C ASN A 307 1.39 -3.30 16.96
N GLY A 308 0.99 -4.04 17.98
CA GLY A 308 1.68 -4.04 19.28
C GLY A 308 1.20 -2.96 20.23
N GLN A 309 2.07 -2.54 21.15
CA GLN A 309 1.74 -1.55 22.17
C GLN A 309 1.59 -0.15 21.56
N LEU A 310 0.43 0.44 21.77
CA LEU A 310 0.15 1.81 21.35
C LEU A 310 0.70 2.80 22.38
N LEU A 311 1.47 3.78 21.91
CA LEU A 311 2.08 4.81 22.76
C LEU A 311 1.17 6.06 22.85
N CYS A 312 -0.12 5.84 23.13
CA CYS A 312 -1.11 6.94 23.19
C CYS A 312 -0.81 7.97 24.29
N SER A 313 -0.10 7.62 25.34
CA SER A 313 0.34 8.56 26.39
C SER A 313 1.36 9.58 25.89
N ALA A 314 2.18 9.21 24.90
CA ALA A 314 3.18 10.08 24.26
C ALA A 314 2.67 10.75 22.98
N CYS A 315 1.39 10.53 22.60
CA CYS A 315 0.84 11.02 21.34
C CYS A 315 0.38 12.48 21.48
N PRO A 316 0.87 13.42 20.64
CA PRO A 316 0.44 14.83 20.67
C PRO A 316 -1.04 15.01 20.34
N LEU A 317 -1.66 14.03 19.69
CA LEU A 317 -3.08 14.06 19.30
C LEU A 317 -4.00 13.35 20.29
N ALA A 318 -3.48 12.85 21.42
CA ALA A 318 -4.22 12.00 22.36
C ALA A 318 -5.46 12.68 22.97
N ALA A 319 -5.41 14.01 23.19
CA ALA A 319 -6.48 14.76 23.87
C ALA A 319 -7.78 14.77 23.07
N PHE A 320 -7.71 14.78 21.74
CA PHE A 320 -8.90 14.85 20.87
C PHE A 320 -9.03 13.66 19.91
N CYS A 321 -8.19 12.62 20.08
CA CYS A 321 -8.27 11.40 19.28
C CYS A 321 -9.60 10.66 19.56
N MET A 322 -10.49 10.64 18.58
CA MET A 322 -11.82 10.01 18.71
C MET A 322 -11.71 8.49 18.90
N GLY A 323 -10.83 7.81 18.14
CA GLY A 323 -10.63 6.38 18.28
C GLY A 323 -10.09 5.98 19.66
N ARG A 324 -9.27 6.83 20.31
CA ARG A 324 -8.87 6.63 21.72
C ARG A 324 -10.05 6.81 22.66
N LYS A 325 -10.82 7.87 22.48
CA LYS A 325 -12.01 8.18 23.30
C LYS A 325 -13.06 7.06 23.22
N ASN A 326 -13.26 6.50 22.04
CA ASN A 326 -14.20 5.42 21.78
C ASN A 326 -13.62 4.00 21.99
N GLN A 327 -12.35 3.88 22.39
CA GLN A 327 -11.62 2.62 22.60
C GLN A 327 -11.47 1.77 21.32
N ASP A 328 -11.53 2.39 20.14
CA ASP A 328 -11.48 1.74 18.83
C ASP A 328 -10.08 1.69 18.19
N VAL A 329 -9.04 2.21 18.87
CA VAL A 329 -7.69 2.35 18.28
C VAL A 329 -7.12 1.04 17.76
N LEU A 330 -7.36 -0.09 18.45
CA LEU A 330 -6.89 -1.41 18.02
C LEU A 330 -7.71 -2.00 16.87
N ARG A 331 -8.96 -1.58 16.71
CA ARG A 331 -9.84 -1.98 15.60
C ARG A 331 -9.53 -1.22 14.31
N LEU A 332 -8.79 -0.11 14.42
CA LEU A 332 -8.47 0.80 13.32
C LEU A 332 -6.98 0.71 12.94
N PRO A 333 -6.65 0.85 11.68
CA PRO A 333 -7.53 1.05 10.52
C PRO A 333 -8.15 -0.25 10.01
N GLN A 334 -9.32 -0.17 9.37
CA GLN A 334 -9.86 -1.30 8.60
C GLN A 334 -9.12 -1.45 7.27
N ARG A 335 -8.94 -2.70 6.84
CA ARG A 335 -8.26 -3.04 5.59
C ARG A 335 -9.04 -4.05 4.78
N THR A 336 -8.94 -3.97 3.48
CA THR A 336 -9.49 -5.00 2.58
C THR A 336 -8.82 -6.35 2.80
N THR A 337 -9.59 -7.42 2.69
CA THR A 337 -9.05 -8.79 2.80
C THR A 337 -8.06 -9.06 1.66
N LYS A 338 -6.86 -9.47 2.01
CA LYS A 338 -5.83 -9.81 1.02
C LYS A 338 -6.20 -11.11 0.29
N LYS A 339 -6.05 -11.12 -1.03
CA LYS A 339 -6.15 -12.35 -1.83
C LYS A 339 -5.00 -13.29 -1.46
N LYS A 340 -5.26 -14.62 -1.51
CA LYS A 340 -4.21 -15.63 -1.34
C LYS A 340 -3.16 -15.45 -2.44
N ARG A 341 -1.88 -15.67 -2.09
CA ARG A 341 -0.79 -15.71 -3.07
C ARG A 341 -0.96 -16.97 -3.94
N ARG A 342 -0.60 -16.86 -5.20
CA ARG A 342 -0.43 -18.03 -6.06
C ARG A 342 1.00 -18.56 -5.90
N THR A 343 1.18 -19.86 -6.06
CA THR A 343 2.51 -20.50 -6.09
C THR A 343 2.90 -20.77 -7.53
N GLU A 344 4.12 -20.46 -7.88
CA GLU A 344 4.75 -20.77 -9.17
C GLU A 344 6.04 -21.54 -8.92
N GLN A 345 6.33 -22.51 -9.78
CA GLN A 345 7.48 -23.40 -9.67
C GLN A 345 8.43 -23.18 -10.85
N TYR A 346 9.74 -23.19 -10.57
CA TYR A 346 10.77 -23.04 -11.60
C TYR A 346 11.94 -23.94 -11.30
N THR A 347 12.52 -24.54 -12.39
CA THR A 347 13.84 -25.17 -12.36
C THR A 347 14.87 -24.15 -12.82
N VAL A 348 15.90 -23.93 -11.99
CA VAL A 348 16.97 -22.93 -12.19
C VAL A 348 18.27 -23.64 -12.51
N PHE A 349 18.90 -23.26 -13.60
CA PHE A 349 20.12 -23.89 -14.10
C PHE A 349 21.36 -23.08 -13.73
N LEU A 350 22.20 -23.66 -12.89
CA LEU A 350 23.48 -23.07 -12.48
C LEU A 350 24.59 -23.79 -13.26
N MET A 351 24.69 -23.47 -14.56
CA MET A 351 25.62 -24.09 -15.51
C MET A 351 26.97 -23.41 -15.39
N ARG A 352 27.99 -24.19 -15.10
CA ARG A 352 29.41 -23.77 -15.00
C ARG A 352 30.22 -24.30 -16.18
N CYS A 353 30.99 -23.42 -16.82
CA CYS A 353 31.95 -23.78 -17.83
C CYS A 353 33.24 -22.96 -17.62
N GLU A 354 34.39 -23.63 -17.48
CA GLU A 354 35.69 -22.97 -17.24
C GLU A 354 35.67 -21.94 -16.10
N GLY A 355 35.00 -22.27 -14.99
CA GLY A 355 34.87 -21.41 -13.82
C GLY A 355 33.86 -20.25 -13.95
N LYS A 356 33.18 -20.12 -15.11
CA LYS A 356 32.14 -19.09 -15.35
C LYS A 356 30.76 -19.70 -15.34
N TYR A 357 29.78 -18.93 -14.88
CA TYR A 357 28.37 -19.33 -14.81
C TYR A 357 27.53 -18.61 -15.86
N ALA A 358 26.57 -19.34 -16.45
CA ALA A 358 25.62 -18.82 -17.41
C ALA A 358 24.62 -17.88 -16.70
N VAL A 359 24.47 -16.68 -17.22
CA VAL A 359 23.44 -15.71 -16.82
C VAL A 359 22.74 -15.12 -18.05
N GLN A 360 21.55 -14.68 -17.92
CA GLN A 360 20.77 -14.04 -18.99
C GLN A 360 19.91 -12.92 -18.46
N LYS A 361 19.42 -12.03 -19.35
CA LYS A 361 18.37 -11.05 -19.00
C LYS A 361 17.00 -11.67 -19.25
N ARG A 362 16.13 -11.59 -18.23
CA ARG A 362 14.77 -12.10 -18.30
C ARG A 362 13.96 -11.36 -19.37
N GLN A 363 13.53 -12.09 -20.39
CA GLN A 363 12.75 -11.55 -21.51
C GLN A 363 11.23 -11.59 -21.24
N GLU A 364 10.79 -12.47 -20.35
CA GLU A 364 9.38 -12.59 -20.01
C GLU A 364 8.83 -11.30 -19.39
N LYS A 365 7.70 -10.83 -19.94
CA LYS A 365 7.00 -9.67 -19.39
C LYS A 365 6.45 -10.01 -17.99
N GLY A 366 6.48 -9.03 -17.10
CA GLY A 366 5.94 -9.17 -15.74
C GLY A 366 7.03 -9.13 -14.67
N LEU A 367 7.02 -10.11 -13.77
CA LEU A 367 7.90 -10.13 -12.60
C LEU A 367 9.36 -10.27 -13.00
N LEU A 368 10.21 -9.36 -12.50
CA LEU A 368 11.67 -9.31 -12.75
C LEU A 368 12.07 -9.08 -14.22
N HIS A 369 11.16 -8.63 -15.09
CA HIS A 369 11.46 -8.36 -16.50
C HIS A 369 12.67 -7.43 -16.66
N GLY A 370 13.57 -7.81 -17.58
CA GLY A 370 14.80 -7.06 -17.92
C GLY A 370 15.91 -7.12 -16.86
N LEU A 371 15.72 -7.88 -15.77
CA LEU A 371 16.75 -8.12 -14.77
C LEU A 371 17.56 -9.36 -15.13
N TRP A 372 18.77 -9.44 -14.59
CA TRP A 372 19.62 -10.60 -14.73
C TRP A 372 19.10 -11.77 -13.90
N GLU A 373 19.23 -12.98 -14.44
CA GLU A 373 18.83 -14.22 -13.79
C GLU A 373 19.75 -15.37 -14.22
N PHE A 374 19.77 -16.45 -13.45
CA PHE A 374 20.23 -17.74 -13.97
C PHE A 374 19.17 -18.28 -14.93
N PRO A 375 19.56 -18.97 -16.02
CA PRO A 375 18.60 -19.63 -16.92
C PRO A 375 17.60 -20.45 -16.13
N ASN A 376 16.33 -20.34 -16.45
CA ASN A 376 15.28 -21.06 -15.72
C ASN A 376 14.10 -21.37 -16.63
N VAL A 377 13.35 -22.41 -16.27
CA VAL A 377 12.13 -22.84 -16.96
C VAL A 377 11.00 -23.07 -15.95
N PRO A 378 9.74 -22.84 -16.35
CA PRO A 378 8.60 -23.16 -15.50
C PRO A 378 8.51 -24.65 -15.17
N GLY A 379 8.05 -24.95 -13.95
CA GLY A 379 7.90 -26.32 -13.43
C GLY A 379 9.13 -26.83 -12.70
N ILE A 380 8.94 -27.91 -11.93
CA ILE A 380 10.01 -28.67 -11.30
C ILE A 380 10.32 -29.87 -12.21
N HIS A 381 11.53 -29.90 -12.70
CA HIS A 381 12.05 -30.98 -13.57
C HIS A 381 13.02 -31.85 -12.80
N THR A 382 13.09 -33.13 -13.17
CA THR A 382 14.10 -34.04 -12.62
C THR A 382 15.51 -33.61 -13.05
N ALA A 383 16.52 -34.12 -12.38
CA ALA A 383 17.90 -33.84 -12.75
C ALA A 383 18.23 -34.32 -14.18
N GLU A 384 17.70 -35.48 -14.58
CA GLU A 384 17.86 -36.04 -15.92
C GLU A 384 17.23 -35.14 -17.00
N GLU A 385 15.98 -34.67 -16.76
CA GLU A 385 15.30 -33.74 -17.66
C GLU A 385 16.05 -32.42 -17.76
N ALA A 386 16.55 -31.89 -16.63
CA ALA A 386 17.35 -30.66 -16.60
C ALA A 386 18.66 -30.80 -17.38
N ILE A 387 19.35 -31.92 -17.27
CA ILE A 387 20.56 -32.22 -18.07
C ILE A 387 20.23 -32.24 -19.57
N GLN A 388 19.13 -32.88 -19.97
CA GLN A 388 18.70 -32.92 -21.37
C GLN A 388 18.36 -31.54 -21.91
N MET A 389 17.69 -30.70 -21.10
CA MET A 389 17.39 -29.30 -21.45
C MET A 389 18.69 -28.50 -21.64
N ALA A 390 19.63 -28.58 -20.70
CA ALA A 390 20.91 -27.91 -20.80
C ALA A 390 21.71 -28.37 -22.06
N ALA A 391 21.67 -29.67 -22.36
CA ALA A 391 22.26 -30.20 -23.58
C ALA A 391 21.62 -29.64 -24.85
N SER A 392 20.30 -29.48 -24.87
CA SER A 392 19.56 -28.88 -25.99
C SER A 392 19.95 -27.42 -26.25
N TRP A 393 20.43 -26.70 -25.22
CA TRP A 393 20.99 -25.34 -25.35
C TRP A 393 22.46 -25.33 -25.82
N GLY A 394 23.03 -26.48 -26.11
CA GLY A 394 24.40 -26.61 -26.67
C GLY A 394 25.51 -26.50 -25.63
N THR A 395 25.20 -26.58 -24.33
CA THR A 395 26.18 -26.40 -23.25
C THR A 395 27.04 -27.66 -22.97
N ALA A 396 26.67 -28.81 -23.53
CA ALA A 396 27.37 -30.11 -23.34
C ALA A 396 27.59 -30.43 -21.84
N PRO A 397 26.51 -30.63 -21.03
CA PRO A 397 26.65 -30.94 -19.61
C PRO A 397 27.43 -32.25 -19.42
N LYS A 398 28.40 -32.25 -18.50
CA LYS A 398 29.28 -33.40 -18.18
C LYS A 398 28.80 -34.06 -16.88
N ASP A 399 28.66 -33.26 -15.83
CA ASP A 399 28.39 -33.74 -14.49
C ASP A 399 27.31 -32.94 -13.82
N LEU A 400 26.42 -33.64 -13.09
CA LEU A 400 25.54 -33.04 -12.11
C LEU A 400 26.30 -32.87 -10.78
N VAL A 401 26.58 -31.64 -10.41
CA VAL A 401 27.33 -31.36 -9.18
C VAL A 401 26.45 -31.49 -7.93
N ARG A 402 25.29 -30.88 -7.95
CA ARG A 402 24.29 -30.94 -6.86
C ARG A 402 22.96 -30.35 -7.30
N THR A 403 21.97 -30.51 -6.45
CA THR A 403 20.67 -29.80 -6.50
C THR A 403 20.44 -28.98 -5.25
N ALA A 404 19.56 -27.98 -5.30
CA ALA A 404 19.16 -27.21 -4.12
C ALA A 404 17.74 -26.69 -4.29
N GLU A 405 16.94 -26.77 -3.22
CA GLU A 405 15.62 -26.19 -3.17
C GLU A 405 15.69 -24.84 -2.46
N LYS A 406 15.06 -23.84 -3.05
CA LYS A 406 14.95 -22.49 -2.47
C LYS A 406 13.53 -22.00 -2.65
N LYS A 407 13.15 -21.02 -1.84
CA LYS A 407 11.83 -20.39 -1.88
C LYS A 407 11.97 -18.89 -1.83
N HIS A 408 11.17 -18.19 -2.63
CA HIS A 408 11.13 -16.74 -2.58
C HIS A 408 9.69 -16.22 -2.61
N ILE A 409 9.39 -15.28 -1.71
CA ILE A 409 8.05 -14.73 -1.54
C ILE A 409 8.01 -13.30 -2.06
N PHE A 410 7.22 -13.09 -3.12
CA PHE A 410 6.84 -11.78 -3.62
C PHE A 410 5.49 -11.33 -3.02
N THR A 411 5.05 -10.13 -3.33
CA THR A 411 3.77 -9.60 -2.79
C THR A 411 2.57 -10.45 -3.15
N HIS A 412 2.48 -10.94 -4.39
CA HIS A 412 1.29 -11.63 -4.93
C HIS A 412 1.55 -13.06 -5.37
N VAL A 413 2.82 -13.50 -5.38
CA VAL A 413 3.23 -14.82 -5.82
C VAL A 413 4.37 -15.33 -4.93
N GLU A 414 4.44 -16.63 -4.80
CA GLU A 414 5.48 -17.36 -4.12
C GLU A 414 6.14 -18.27 -5.15
N TRP A 415 7.47 -18.20 -5.25
CA TRP A 415 8.25 -19.07 -6.11
C TRP A 415 8.90 -20.19 -5.32
N GLU A 416 8.69 -21.41 -5.76
CA GLU A 416 9.43 -22.60 -5.38
C GLU A 416 10.46 -22.88 -6.47
N LEU A 417 11.75 -22.85 -6.10
CA LEU A 417 12.86 -22.86 -7.02
C LEU A 417 13.70 -24.11 -6.80
N PHE A 418 13.83 -24.93 -7.83
CA PHE A 418 14.68 -26.09 -7.84
C PHE A 418 15.95 -25.81 -8.65
N GLY A 419 17.08 -25.61 -7.95
CA GLY A 419 18.37 -25.32 -8.55
C GLY A 419 19.13 -26.59 -8.94
N VAL A 420 19.59 -26.66 -10.19
CA VAL A 420 20.38 -27.75 -10.72
C VAL A 420 21.77 -27.22 -11.11
N TYR A 421 22.79 -27.66 -10.42
CA TYR A 421 24.19 -27.24 -10.64
C TYR A 421 24.87 -28.22 -11.59
N LEU A 422 25.28 -27.73 -12.76
CA LEU A 422 25.84 -28.53 -13.83
C LEU A 422 27.25 -28.06 -14.24
N ASP A 423 28.19 -28.96 -14.35
CA ASP A 423 29.44 -28.72 -15.06
C ASP A 423 29.23 -28.98 -16.54
N CYS A 424 29.56 -27.99 -17.37
CA CYS A 424 29.35 -27.99 -18.80
C CYS A 424 30.68 -27.97 -19.56
N GLY A 425 30.72 -28.63 -20.68
CA GLY A 425 31.89 -28.69 -21.53
C GLY A 425 32.02 -27.52 -22.51
N ARG A 426 30.96 -26.72 -22.64
CA ARG A 426 30.89 -25.63 -23.62
C ARG A 426 30.09 -24.46 -23.13
N ALA A 427 30.64 -23.26 -23.30
CA ALA A 427 29.94 -22.02 -23.12
C ALA A 427 29.13 -21.71 -24.39
N ALA A 428 27.79 -21.88 -24.31
CA ALA A 428 26.89 -21.72 -25.45
C ALA A 428 26.15 -20.37 -25.42
N GLU A 429 25.82 -19.85 -26.60
CA GLU A 429 24.84 -18.75 -26.75
C GLU A 429 23.40 -19.28 -26.53
N PRO A 430 22.45 -18.43 -26.08
CA PRO A 430 22.55 -16.97 -25.95
C PRO A 430 23.02 -16.49 -24.56
N PHE A 431 23.61 -17.36 -23.75
CA PHE A 431 23.98 -17.02 -22.36
C PHE A 431 25.25 -16.16 -22.31
N VAL A 432 25.28 -15.27 -21.34
CA VAL A 432 26.48 -14.53 -20.95
C VAL A 432 27.18 -15.31 -19.84
N TRP A 433 28.46 -15.58 -19.98
CA TRP A 433 29.25 -16.37 -19.05
C TRP A 433 30.14 -15.48 -18.22
N LYS A 434 29.94 -15.49 -16.89
CA LYS A 434 30.61 -14.63 -15.92
C LYS A 434 31.17 -15.42 -14.75
N SER A 435 32.37 -15.04 -14.27
CA SER A 435 32.90 -15.61 -13.04
C SER A 435 32.06 -15.19 -11.81
N PRO A 436 32.15 -15.89 -10.67
CA PRO A 436 31.49 -15.48 -9.43
C PRO A 436 31.84 -14.05 -9.03
N GLU A 437 33.10 -13.61 -9.22
CA GLU A 437 33.59 -12.26 -8.93
C GLU A 437 32.92 -11.22 -9.87
N GLU A 438 32.86 -11.53 -11.18
CA GLU A 438 32.20 -10.69 -12.17
C GLU A 438 30.67 -10.58 -11.87
N ILE A 439 30.02 -11.68 -11.48
CA ILE A 439 28.62 -11.68 -11.05
C ILE A 439 28.44 -10.78 -9.81
N ALA A 440 29.32 -10.96 -8.82
CA ALA A 440 29.26 -10.15 -7.61
C ALA A 440 29.50 -8.65 -7.87
N ALA A 441 30.39 -8.31 -8.79
CA ALA A 441 30.76 -6.92 -9.10
C ALA A 441 29.79 -6.24 -10.07
N GLU A 442 29.37 -6.91 -11.14
CA GLU A 442 28.71 -6.29 -12.30
C GLU A 442 27.23 -6.65 -12.44
N ILE A 443 26.84 -7.87 -12.03
CA ILE A 443 25.51 -8.41 -12.27
C ILE A 443 24.60 -8.13 -11.07
N SER A 444 23.48 -7.45 -11.31
CA SER A 444 22.45 -7.28 -10.28
C SER A 444 21.46 -8.45 -10.34
N LEU A 445 21.61 -9.40 -9.44
CA LEU A 445 20.68 -10.51 -9.29
C LEU A 445 19.57 -10.19 -8.30
N PRO A 446 18.29 -10.34 -8.68
CA PRO A 446 17.17 -10.32 -7.73
C PRO A 446 17.38 -11.36 -6.62
N THR A 447 16.85 -11.09 -5.43
CA THR A 447 17.01 -11.97 -4.25
C THR A 447 16.59 -13.42 -4.53
N ALA A 448 15.59 -13.62 -5.38
CA ALA A 448 15.16 -14.97 -5.80
C ALA A 448 16.31 -15.80 -6.43
N PHE A 449 17.17 -15.18 -7.22
CA PHE A 449 18.31 -15.83 -7.84
C PHE A 449 19.62 -15.64 -7.06
N ARG A 450 19.80 -14.50 -6.40
CA ARG A 450 21.00 -14.21 -5.59
C ARG A 450 21.26 -15.26 -4.52
N GLN A 451 20.22 -15.87 -3.94
CA GLN A 451 20.37 -16.96 -2.96
C GLN A 451 21.11 -18.20 -3.52
N PHE A 452 21.14 -18.40 -4.84
CA PHE A 452 21.94 -19.41 -5.48
C PHE A 452 23.39 -18.94 -5.74
N ALA A 453 23.56 -17.64 -6.03
CA ALA A 453 24.90 -17.07 -6.26
C ALA A 453 25.77 -17.09 -5.00
N LEU A 454 25.18 -17.02 -3.81
CA LEU A 454 25.90 -17.12 -2.52
C LEU A 454 26.46 -18.53 -2.28
N ASP A 455 25.94 -19.53 -2.96
CA ASP A 455 26.35 -20.93 -2.86
C ASP A 455 27.32 -21.36 -3.99
N LEU A 456 27.77 -20.42 -4.83
CA LEU A 456 28.75 -20.71 -5.87
C LEU A 456 30.17 -20.86 -5.26
N PRO A 457 30.94 -21.89 -5.66
CA PRO A 457 32.30 -22.10 -5.18
C PRO A 457 33.27 -21.06 -5.75
#